data_70e65635df8141e8d26062e42b06118e
#
_entry.id   70e65635df8141e8d26062e42b06118e
#
_cell.length_a   1.000
_cell.length_b   1.000
_cell.length_c   1.000
_cell.angle_alpha   90.00
_cell.angle_beta   90.00
_cell.angle_gamma   90.00
#
_symmetry.space_group_name_H-M   'P 1'
#
loop_
_entity.id
_entity.type
_entity.pdbx_description
1 polymer ?
#
loop_
_entity_poly.entity_id
_entity_poly.type
_entity_poly.pdbx_seq_one_letter_code
_entity_poly.pdbx_strand_id
1 'polypeptide(L)'
;MNKLTIKSAAPFFVLMLIAVASLFVPALPNFDAGKYVSADIVLVMISAALVFLMTPGLAFFYGGMVNRKNVLSTMMKSVVAAGVVGVLWVVVGFSLCFGDSMGGFIGNPRTHLFFKGVASGDAWSLAPTIPKSLFAAFQLMFAIITPGLVVGAIAERMRFVAYVLFTVLFSLLVYAPLAHWSWHPEGFLFQMGALDFAGGTVVHISAGCAALAGALVLKRRKSHIENVTHSPANIPYVLIGTGLLWFGWFGFNAGSALGANTTAVSAFLTTNTAAAAAGLSWMFFDVLRGKKPSVVGFCVGAVVGLVAITPGAGYVAIPQSIFIGFFTSLVSNIAVYFKSKSSLDDTLDVFPCHGVGGMVGMLMTGVFASKVIYAAGNDGWANGNFSFFLTQLKAMGIAVGYSFLVSFIIFKFINFIVPLRVTDKEEEEGLDASQHDEKYLQGTLLVSTKDGHVEKEIHVEQMITTVKSENGVAKENAF
;
A
#
# COMPACT_ATOMS: atom_id res chain seq x y z
N MET A 1 -33.24 -9.89 -14.08
CA MET A 1 -32.86 -10.05 -12.66
C MET A 1 -31.99 -11.29 -12.54
N ASN A 2 -30.69 -11.13 -12.34
CA ASN A 2 -29.79 -12.25 -12.08
C ASN A 2 -30.24 -12.96 -10.80
N LYS A 3 -30.39 -14.28 -10.84
CA LYS A 3 -30.74 -15.09 -9.66
C LYS A 3 -29.64 -14.86 -8.60
N LEU A 4 -30.02 -14.25 -7.48
CA LEU A 4 -29.16 -14.12 -6.31
C LEU A 4 -28.75 -15.53 -5.89
N THR A 5 -27.48 -15.88 -6.03
CA THR A 5 -26.97 -17.16 -5.55
C THR A 5 -26.55 -17.01 -4.08
N ILE A 6 -26.68 -18.06 -3.29
CA ILE A 6 -26.21 -18.07 -1.89
C ILE A 6 -24.74 -17.63 -1.80
N LYS A 7 -23.92 -17.99 -2.80
CA LYS A 7 -22.49 -17.59 -2.86
C LYS A 7 -22.29 -16.08 -3.01
N SER A 8 -23.13 -15.37 -3.78
CA SER A 8 -23.04 -13.91 -3.93
C SER A 8 -23.60 -13.15 -2.73
N ALA A 9 -24.48 -13.76 -1.94
CA ALA A 9 -25.03 -13.16 -0.72
C ALA A 9 -24.18 -13.43 0.53
N ALA A 10 -23.28 -14.41 0.51
CA ALA A 10 -22.48 -14.81 1.67
C ALA A 10 -21.71 -13.64 2.34
N PRO A 11 -21.03 -12.73 1.63
CA PRO A 11 -20.35 -11.60 2.27
C PRO A 11 -21.29 -10.69 3.07
N PHE A 12 -22.51 -10.46 2.56
CA PHE A 12 -23.52 -9.68 3.26
C PHE A 12 -23.97 -10.37 4.57
N PHE A 13 -24.21 -11.68 4.54
CA PHE A 13 -24.60 -12.41 5.73
C PHE A 13 -23.47 -12.48 6.78
N VAL A 14 -22.22 -12.62 6.33
CA VAL A 14 -21.05 -12.56 7.24
C VAL A 14 -20.97 -11.18 7.92
N LEU A 15 -21.10 -10.10 7.15
CA LEU A 15 -21.11 -8.75 7.71
C LEU A 15 -22.29 -8.53 8.67
N MET A 16 -23.47 -9.02 8.32
CA MET A 16 -24.66 -8.97 9.18
C MET A 16 -24.44 -9.73 10.50
N LEU A 17 -23.84 -10.91 10.45
CA LEU A 17 -23.52 -11.67 11.66
C LEU A 17 -22.53 -10.92 12.55
N ILE A 18 -21.48 -10.31 11.98
CA ILE A 18 -20.53 -9.46 12.70
C ILE A 18 -21.26 -8.28 13.34
N ALA A 19 -22.13 -7.60 12.59
CA ALA A 19 -22.91 -6.46 13.08
C ALA A 19 -23.84 -6.86 14.23
N VAL A 20 -24.51 -8.01 14.13
CA VAL A 20 -25.34 -8.52 15.22
C VAL A 20 -24.50 -8.92 16.43
N ALA A 21 -23.37 -9.61 16.20
CA ALA A 21 -22.47 -10.01 17.30
C ALA A 21 -21.91 -8.80 18.07
N SER A 22 -21.66 -7.68 17.38
CA SER A 22 -21.16 -6.46 18.02
C SER A 22 -22.14 -5.85 19.04
N LEU A 23 -23.45 -6.12 18.93
CA LEU A 23 -24.46 -5.64 19.87
C LEU A 23 -24.36 -6.33 21.25
N PHE A 24 -23.73 -7.49 21.31
CA PHE A 24 -23.54 -8.25 22.57
C PHE A 24 -22.23 -7.92 23.27
N VAL A 25 -21.40 -7.04 22.71
CA VAL A 25 -20.19 -6.56 23.35
C VAL A 25 -20.57 -5.49 24.38
N PRO A 26 -20.26 -5.68 25.68
CA PRO A 26 -20.63 -4.69 26.70
C PRO A 26 -19.88 -3.39 26.48
N ALA A 27 -20.60 -2.26 26.60
CA ALA A 27 -19.98 -0.95 26.64
C ALA A 27 -19.13 -0.82 27.92
N LEU A 28 -17.88 -0.38 27.77
CA LEU A 28 -16.99 -0.09 28.86
C LEU A 28 -16.78 1.42 28.95
N PRO A 29 -16.67 2.01 30.16
CA PRO A 29 -16.39 3.43 30.29
C PRO A 29 -15.04 3.77 29.68
N ASN A 30 -14.93 4.95 29.05
CA ASN A 30 -13.65 5.46 28.64
C ASN A 30 -12.77 5.69 29.86
N PHE A 31 -11.54 5.24 29.76
CA PHE A 31 -10.57 5.42 30.83
C PHE A 31 -9.86 6.74 30.63
N ASP A 32 -10.20 7.74 31.42
CA ASP A 32 -9.43 8.97 31.54
C ASP A 32 -8.50 8.88 32.75
N ALA A 33 -7.25 8.65 32.48
CA ALA A 33 -6.24 8.46 33.53
C ALA A 33 -5.63 9.79 34.01
N GLY A 34 -5.96 10.93 33.38
CA GLY A 34 -5.23 12.18 33.60
C GLY A 34 -3.72 12.08 33.27
N LYS A 35 -3.32 10.98 32.64
CA LYS A 35 -1.91 10.65 32.33
C LYS A 35 -1.52 10.98 30.91
N TYR A 36 -2.49 11.33 30.07
CA TYR A 36 -2.26 11.52 28.65
C TYR A 36 -1.80 12.95 28.34
N VAL A 37 -0.96 13.10 27.31
CA VAL A 37 -0.44 14.38 26.84
C VAL A 37 -1.28 14.87 25.67
N SER A 38 -1.98 16.00 25.83
CA SER A 38 -2.88 16.53 24.81
C SER A 38 -2.20 16.77 23.45
N ALA A 39 -0.95 17.24 23.45
CA ALA A 39 -0.17 17.46 22.23
C ALA A 39 0.09 16.14 21.49
N ASP A 40 0.39 15.07 22.21
CA ASP A 40 0.62 13.74 21.63
C ASP A 40 -0.68 13.15 21.04
N ILE A 41 -1.81 13.31 21.75
CA ILE A 41 -3.13 12.92 21.27
C ILE A 41 -3.44 13.64 19.94
N VAL A 42 -3.27 14.97 19.90
CA VAL A 42 -3.56 15.76 18.69
C VAL A 42 -2.65 15.34 17.53
N LEU A 43 -1.34 15.19 17.76
CA LEU A 43 -0.40 14.77 16.72
C LEU A 43 -0.78 13.40 16.15
N VAL A 44 -1.00 12.40 17.02
CA VAL A 44 -1.27 11.03 16.57
C VAL A 44 -2.66 10.92 15.90
N MET A 45 -3.67 11.67 16.38
CA MET A 45 -5.00 11.71 15.76
C MET A 45 -4.95 12.35 14.35
N ILE A 46 -4.25 13.48 14.19
CA ILE A 46 -4.04 14.10 12.88
C ILE A 46 -3.22 13.17 11.99
N SER A 47 -2.18 12.52 12.52
CA SER A 47 -1.38 11.55 11.79
C SER A 47 -2.21 10.37 11.30
N ALA A 48 -3.11 9.82 12.12
CA ALA A 48 -4.03 8.77 11.69
C ALA A 48 -4.92 9.21 10.51
N ALA A 49 -5.47 10.43 10.58
CA ALA A 49 -6.27 10.99 9.47
C ALA A 49 -5.43 11.20 8.20
N LEU A 50 -4.18 11.66 8.34
CA LEU A 50 -3.25 11.81 7.21
C LEU A 50 -2.90 10.46 6.57
N VAL A 51 -2.66 9.41 7.36
CA VAL A 51 -2.42 8.06 6.82
C VAL A 51 -3.67 7.51 6.14
N PHE A 52 -4.87 7.74 6.70
CA PHE A 52 -6.11 7.35 6.03
C PHE A 52 -6.26 8.01 4.64
N LEU A 53 -5.87 9.28 4.52
CA LEU A 53 -5.87 10.03 3.26
C LEU A 53 -4.99 9.38 2.18
N MET A 54 -3.98 8.59 2.57
CA MET A 54 -3.15 7.86 1.62
C MET A 54 -3.94 6.77 0.88
N THR A 55 -5.01 6.24 1.44
CA THR A 55 -5.85 5.22 0.76
C THR A 55 -6.53 5.76 -0.50
N PRO A 56 -7.31 6.86 -0.47
CA PRO A 56 -7.75 7.51 -1.70
C PRO A 56 -6.59 8.06 -2.55
N GLY A 57 -5.49 8.53 -1.93
CA GLY A 57 -4.28 8.91 -2.65
C GLY A 57 -3.73 7.79 -3.52
N LEU A 58 -3.64 6.58 -2.98
CA LEU A 58 -3.23 5.38 -3.70
C LEU A 58 -4.22 5.02 -4.82
N ALA A 59 -5.53 5.16 -4.56
CA ALA A 59 -6.55 4.94 -5.57
C ALA A 59 -6.36 5.86 -6.79
N PHE A 60 -6.11 7.16 -6.58
CA PHE A 60 -5.79 8.11 -7.65
C PHE A 60 -4.45 7.78 -8.33
N PHE A 61 -3.41 7.46 -7.57
CA PHE A 61 -2.10 7.14 -8.11
C PHE A 61 -2.15 5.92 -9.05
N TYR A 62 -2.74 4.81 -8.59
CA TYR A 62 -2.88 3.60 -9.39
C TYR A 62 -3.92 3.73 -10.49
N GLY A 63 -5.09 4.32 -10.19
CA GLY A 63 -6.15 4.55 -11.17
C GLY A 63 -5.69 5.44 -12.33
N GLY A 64 -4.80 6.41 -12.07
CA GLY A 64 -4.20 7.23 -13.10
C GLY A 64 -3.24 6.49 -14.02
N MET A 65 -2.59 5.41 -13.55
CA MET A 65 -1.57 4.66 -14.30
C MET A 65 -2.11 3.49 -15.12
N VAL A 66 -3.21 2.87 -14.73
CA VAL A 66 -3.80 1.72 -15.43
C VAL A 66 -4.44 2.11 -16.76
N ASN A 67 -4.86 1.12 -17.55
CA ASN A 67 -5.67 1.34 -18.75
C ASN A 67 -7.03 1.95 -18.40
N ARG A 68 -7.56 2.84 -19.25
CA ARG A 68 -8.83 3.58 -19.05
C ARG A 68 -10.04 2.70 -18.70
N LYS A 69 -10.08 1.46 -19.19
CA LYS A 69 -11.15 0.50 -18.93
C LYS A 69 -11.05 -0.23 -17.58
N ASN A 70 -10.03 0.10 -16.76
CA ASN A 70 -9.74 -0.54 -15.48
C ASN A 70 -9.56 0.46 -14.31
N VAL A 71 -9.88 1.75 -14.53
CA VAL A 71 -9.63 2.83 -13.56
C VAL A 71 -10.48 2.65 -12.32
N LEU A 72 -11.81 2.50 -12.49
CA LEU A 72 -12.75 2.41 -11.37
C LEU A 72 -12.54 1.13 -10.57
N SER A 73 -12.33 -0.01 -11.25
CA SER A 73 -12.02 -1.28 -10.60
C SER A 73 -10.73 -1.22 -9.77
N THR A 74 -9.71 -0.51 -10.26
CA THR A 74 -8.45 -0.34 -9.54
C THR A 74 -8.63 0.58 -8.33
N MET A 75 -9.30 1.71 -8.50
CA MET A 75 -9.61 2.64 -7.41
C MET A 75 -10.47 1.99 -6.34
N MET A 76 -11.52 1.27 -6.74
CA MET A 76 -12.43 0.57 -5.82
C MET A 76 -11.69 -0.47 -4.97
N LYS A 77 -10.80 -1.27 -5.55
CA LYS A 77 -10.00 -2.24 -4.79
C LYS A 77 -9.18 -1.56 -3.70
N SER A 78 -8.56 -0.41 -4.00
CA SER A 78 -7.79 0.35 -3.01
C SER A 78 -8.68 0.85 -1.86
N VAL A 79 -9.86 1.40 -2.16
CA VAL A 79 -10.77 1.98 -1.15
C VAL A 79 -11.50 0.92 -0.35
N VAL A 80 -11.93 -0.19 -0.98
CA VAL A 80 -12.65 -1.29 -0.29
C VAL A 80 -11.78 -1.95 0.79
N ALA A 81 -10.44 -1.91 0.65
CA ALA A 81 -9.54 -2.34 1.71
C ALA A 81 -9.82 -1.61 3.04
N ALA A 82 -10.18 -0.31 3.01
CA ALA A 82 -10.51 0.44 4.21
C ALA A 82 -11.76 -0.14 4.93
N GLY A 83 -12.79 -0.51 4.18
CA GLY A 83 -13.98 -1.14 4.74
C GLY A 83 -13.70 -2.53 5.31
N VAL A 84 -13.07 -3.39 4.52
CA VAL A 84 -12.80 -4.79 4.90
C VAL A 84 -11.86 -4.85 6.10
N VAL A 85 -10.72 -4.16 6.03
CA VAL A 85 -9.72 -4.19 7.10
C VAL A 85 -10.23 -3.43 8.33
N GLY A 86 -10.99 -2.32 8.15
CA GLY A 86 -11.56 -1.56 9.25
C GLY A 86 -12.45 -2.42 10.14
N VAL A 87 -13.36 -3.20 9.55
CA VAL A 87 -14.20 -4.13 10.31
C VAL A 87 -13.36 -5.25 10.93
N LEU A 88 -12.48 -5.87 10.15
CA LEU A 88 -11.64 -6.97 10.60
C LEU A 88 -10.72 -6.57 11.76
N TRP A 89 -10.23 -5.31 11.75
CA TRP A 89 -9.37 -4.76 12.78
C TRP A 89 -10.07 -4.71 14.15
N VAL A 90 -11.30 -4.21 14.16
CA VAL A 90 -12.11 -4.17 15.39
C VAL A 90 -12.46 -5.58 15.88
N VAL A 91 -12.78 -6.48 14.95
CA VAL A 91 -13.16 -7.87 15.33
C VAL A 91 -11.98 -8.59 15.95
N VAL A 92 -10.82 -8.62 15.28
CA VAL A 92 -9.70 -9.48 15.73
C VAL A 92 -8.32 -8.94 15.34
N GLY A 93 -8.21 -8.12 14.30
CA GLY A 93 -6.94 -7.70 13.72
C GLY A 93 -6.03 -7.00 14.71
N PHE A 94 -6.56 -6.06 15.51
CA PHE A 94 -5.79 -5.41 16.57
C PHE A 94 -5.29 -6.41 17.61
N SER A 95 -6.11 -7.38 17.99
CA SER A 95 -5.73 -8.44 18.93
C SER A 95 -4.58 -9.29 18.42
N LEU A 96 -4.59 -9.65 17.13
CA LEU A 96 -3.53 -10.45 16.51
C LEU A 96 -2.20 -9.69 16.42
N CYS A 97 -2.25 -8.36 16.24
CA CYS A 97 -1.03 -7.54 16.19
C CYS A 97 -0.50 -7.19 17.60
N PHE A 98 -1.39 -6.80 18.52
CA PHE A 98 -1.04 -6.11 19.76
C PHE A 98 -1.70 -6.71 21.01
N GLY A 99 -2.33 -7.88 20.91
CA GLY A 99 -2.75 -8.67 22.06
C GLY A 99 -1.60 -9.39 22.75
N ASP A 100 -1.89 -10.05 23.88
CA ASP A 100 -0.89 -10.83 24.64
C ASP A 100 -0.13 -11.77 23.70
N SER A 101 1.20 -11.73 23.77
CA SER A 101 2.05 -12.44 22.82
C SER A 101 1.96 -13.95 22.97
N MET A 102 1.75 -14.64 21.88
CA MET A 102 1.83 -16.10 21.78
C MET A 102 3.20 -16.49 21.20
N GLY A 103 4.18 -16.58 22.09
CA GLY A 103 5.54 -17.02 21.74
C GLY A 103 6.32 -16.06 20.82
N GLY A 104 6.01 -14.78 20.84
CA GLY A 104 6.66 -13.77 19.97
C GLY A 104 6.17 -13.79 18.53
N PHE A 105 5.20 -14.62 18.19
CA PHE A 105 4.80 -14.89 16.81
C PHE A 105 3.51 -14.19 16.40
N ILE A 106 2.52 -14.10 17.30
CA ILE A 106 1.23 -13.47 17.03
C ILE A 106 0.56 -13.12 18.36
N GLY A 107 -0.28 -12.10 18.37
CA GLY A 107 -1.09 -11.76 19.53
C GLY A 107 -2.26 -12.74 19.72
N ASN A 108 -2.64 -12.97 20.96
CA ASN A 108 -3.79 -13.80 21.31
C ASN A 108 -5.09 -13.15 20.79
N PRO A 109 -5.87 -13.82 19.92
CA PRO A 109 -7.08 -13.25 19.34
C PRO A 109 -8.15 -12.86 20.37
N ARG A 110 -8.09 -13.41 21.59
CA ARG A 110 -9.07 -13.16 22.67
C ARG A 110 -8.75 -11.91 23.49
N THR A 111 -7.53 -11.40 23.49
CA THR A 111 -7.10 -10.26 24.32
C THR A 111 -7.95 -9.03 24.06
N HIS A 112 -8.14 -8.68 22.78
CA HIS A 112 -8.88 -7.49 22.36
C HIS A 112 -9.99 -7.80 21.34
N LEU A 113 -10.58 -9.00 21.41
CA LEU A 113 -11.68 -9.38 20.53
C LEU A 113 -12.81 -8.34 20.60
N PHE A 114 -13.26 -7.84 19.46
CA PHE A 114 -14.20 -6.71 19.36
C PHE A 114 -13.78 -5.49 20.18
N PHE A 115 -12.48 -5.18 20.18
CA PHE A 115 -11.89 -4.06 20.93
C PHE A 115 -12.10 -4.13 22.45
N LYS A 116 -12.37 -5.32 23.01
CA LYS A 116 -12.48 -5.50 24.45
C LYS A 116 -11.27 -4.92 25.17
N GLY A 117 -11.51 -4.00 26.11
CA GLY A 117 -10.46 -3.35 26.91
C GLY A 117 -9.58 -2.35 26.17
N VAL A 118 -9.89 -2.01 24.92
CA VAL A 118 -9.11 -1.01 24.15
C VAL A 118 -9.46 0.42 24.57
N ALA A 119 -10.74 0.72 24.77
CA ALA A 119 -11.18 2.07 25.20
C ALA A 119 -10.98 2.31 26.70
N SER A 120 -11.08 1.26 27.53
CA SER A 120 -11.08 1.35 29.00
C SER A 120 -9.79 0.80 29.66
N GLY A 121 -8.83 0.35 28.86
CA GLY A 121 -7.58 -0.22 29.36
C GLY A 121 -6.46 0.82 29.49
N ASP A 122 -5.35 0.38 30.10
CA ASP A 122 -4.12 1.16 30.16
C ASP A 122 -3.59 1.50 28.76
N ALA A 123 -2.76 2.55 28.70
CA ALA A 123 -2.03 2.89 27.48
C ALA A 123 -1.20 1.71 26.95
N TRP A 124 -0.90 1.72 25.66
CA TRP A 124 0.08 0.80 25.10
C TRP A 124 1.48 1.10 25.65
N SER A 125 2.23 0.08 26.03
CA SER A 125 3.53 0.25 26.70
C SER A 125 4.54 1.11 25.95
N LEU A 126 4.52 1.06 24.61
CA LEU A 126 5.37 1.90 23.74
C LEU A 126 4.73 3.24 23.36
N ALA A 127 3.50 3.52 23.80
CA ALA A 127 2.79 4.78 23.59
C ALA A 127 2.09 5.22 24.90
N PRO A 128 2.82 5.44 25.99
CA PRO A 128 2.24 5.64 27.32
C PRO A 128 1.52 6.99 27.48
N THR A 129 1.72 7.94 26.55
CA THR A 129 1.18 9.31 26.62
C THR A 129 -0.12 9.49 25.85
N ILE A 130 -0.60 8.45 25.15
CA ILE A 130 -1.85 8.46 24.39
C ILE A 130 -2.77 7.29 24.79
N PRO A 131 -4.10 7.44 24.63
CA PRO A 131 -5.03 6.33 24.83
C PRO A 131 -4.74 5.13 23.91
N LYS A 132 -4.88 3.90 24.42
CA LYS A 132 -4.73 2.68 23.59
C LYS A 132 -5.68 2.68 22.39
N SER A 133 -6.87 3.26 22.51
CA SER A 133 -7.82 3.39 21.41
C SER A 133 -7.27 4.27 20.27
N LEU A 134 -6.55 5.33 20.59
CA LEU A 134 -5.89 6.17 19.59
C LEU A 134 -4.69 5.44 18.95
N PHE A 135 -3.89 4.74 19.74
CA PHE A 135 -2.86 3.85 19.20
C PHE A 135 -3.45 2.81 18.24
N ALA A 136 -4.56 2.15 18.63
CA ALA A 136 -5.25 1.19 17.79
C ALA A 136 -5.80 1.82 16.49
N ALA A 137 -6.34 3.05 16.57
CA ALA A 137 -6.81 3.79 15.40
C ALA A 137 -5.66 4.17 14.45
N PHE A 138 -4.52 4.60 14.97
CA PHE A 138 -3.34 4.91 14.17
C PHE A 138 -2.79 3.66 13.47
N GLN A 139 -2.62 2.56 14.19
CA GLN A 139 -2.16 1.28 13.64
C GLN A 139 -3.12 0.66 12.60
N LEU A 140 -4.43 0.91 12.75
CA LEU A 140 -5.42 0.52 11.74
C LEU A 140 -5.10 1.10 10.36
N MET A 141 -4.63 2.33 10.29
CA MET A 141 -4.37 3.00 9.01
C MET A 141 -3.27 2.29 8.21
N PHE A 142 -2.27 1.74 8.88
CA PHE A 142 -1.22 0.92 8.27
C PHE A 142 -1.75 -0.43 7.79
N ALA A 143 -2.61 -1.05 8.58
CA ALA A 143 -3.27 -2.30 8.20
C ALA A 143 -4.15 -2.14 6.95
N ILE A 144 -4.82 -0.98 6.80
CA ILE A 144 -5.67 -0.65 5.64
C ILE A 144 -4.84 -0.49 4.36
N ILE A 145 -3.79 0.33 4.41
CA ILE A 145 -3.04 0.69 3.20
C ILE A 145 -2.26 -0.49 2.63
N THR A 146 -1.79 -1.42 3.48
CA THR A 146 -0.86 -2.47 3.08
C THR A 146 -1.42 -3.42 2.01
N PRO A 147 -2.61 -4.03 2.13
CA PRO A 147 -3.20 -4.83 1.05
C PRO A 147 -3.59 -3.99 -0.17
N GLY A 148 -3.87 -2.69 0.04
CA GLY A 148 -4.11 -1.74 -1.05
C GLY A 148 -2.91 -1.60 -1.99
N LEU A 149 -1.69 -1.64 -1.47
CA LEU A 149 -0.46 -1.57 -2.29
C LEU A 149 -0.35 -2.74 -3.28
N VAL A 150 -0.80 -3.93 -2.89
CA VAL A 150 -0.74 -5.13 -3.75
C VAL A 150 -1.60 -4.99 -5.01
N VAL A 151 -2.64 -4.13 -4.96
CA VAL A 151 -3.55 -3.88 -6.10
C VAL A 151 -2.78 -3.51 -7.37
N GLY A 152 -1.71 -2.72 -7.24
CA GLY A 152 -0.92 -2.30 -8.39
C GLY A 152 -0.34 -3.45 -9.21
N ALA A 153 0.06 -4.55 -8.57
CA ALA A 153 0.66 -5.70 -9.26
C ALA A 153 -0.36 -6.61 -9.94
N ILE A 154 -1.57 -6.70 -9.39
CA ILE A 154 -2.65 -7.59 -9.82
C ILE A 154 -3.73 -6.87 -10.63
N ALA A 155 -3.55 -5.57 -10.88
CA ALA A 155 -4.47 -4.74 -11.63
C ALA A 155 -4.78 -5.32 -13.01
N GLU A 156 -5.95 -4.97 -13.53
CA GLU A 156 -6.43 -5.29 -14.88
C GLU A 156 -6.78 -6.77 -15.13
N ARG A 157 -6.54 -7.69 -14.17
CA ARG A 157 -6.83 -9.12 -14.38
C ARG A 157 -7.37 -9.89 -13.18
N MET A 158 -7.31 -9.33 -11.95
CA MET A 158 -7.82 -10.03 -10.77
C MET A 158 -9.31 -9.74 -10.53
N ARG A 159 -10.10 -10.78 -10.28
CA ARG A 159 -11.51 -10.68 -9.91
C ARG A 159 -11.67 -9.93 -8.59
N PHE A 160 -12.72 -9.11 -8.49
CA PHE A 160 -12.99 -8.31 -7.30
C PHE A 160 -13.22 -9.19 -6.06
N VAL A 161 -14.04 -10.23 -6.17
CA VAL A 161 -14.30 -11.15 -5.03
C VAL A 161 -13.02 -11.83 -4.54
N ALA A 162 -12.15 -12.25 -5.46
CA ALA A 162 -10.86 -12.86 -5.11
C ALA A 162 -9.94 -11.86 -4.38
N TYR A 163 -9.97 -10.58 -4.77
CA TYR A 163 -9.24 -9.53 -4.07
C TYR A 163 -9.75 -9.30 -2.64
N VAL A 164 -11.07 -9.30 -2.43
CA VAL A 164 -11.65 -9.16 -1.07
C VAL A 164 -11.19 -10.33 -0.18
N LEU A 165 -11.23 -11.56 -0.68
CA LEU A 165 -10.72 -12.73 0.05
C LEU A 165 -9.22 -12.61 0.34
N PHE A 166 -8.44 -12.14 -0.65
CA PHE A 166 -7.02 -11.88 -0.46
C PHE A 166 -6.78 -10.85 0.65
N THR A 167 -7.52 -9.75 0.66
CA THR A 167 -7.40 -8.68 1.67
C THR A 167 -7.62 -9.23 3.08
N VAL A 168 -8.65 -10.07 3.28
CA VAL A 168 -8.92 -10.71 4.58
C VAL A 168 -7.76 -11.62 4.99
N LEU A 169 -7.38 -12.57 4.14
CA LEU A 169 -6.35 -13.55 4.46
C LEU A 169 -4.96 -12.93 4.61
N PHE A 170 -4.61 -11.97 3.77
CA PHE A 170 -3.35 -11.24 3.86
C PHE A 170 -3.26 -10.45 5.19
N SER A 171 -4.33 -9.75 5.57
CA SER A 171 -4.35 -8.98 6.81
C SER A 171 -4.18 -9.86 8.05
N LEU A 172 -4.78 -11.06 8.05
CA LEU A 172 -4.70 -12.00 9.18
C LEU A 172 -3.40 -12.81 9.21
N LEU A 173 -2.93 -13.27 8.03
CA LEU A 173 -1.86 -14.27 7.93
C LEU A 173 -0.50 -13.69 7.52
N VAL A 174 -0.44 -12.46 7.00
CA VAL A 174 0.83 -11.82 6.63
C VAL A 174 1.04 -10.55 7.44
N TYR A 175 0.10 -9.62 7.38
CA TYR A 175 0.23 -8.33 8.04
C TYR A 175 0.29 -8.46 9.56
N ALA A 176 -0.69 -9.14 10.16
CA ALA A 176 -0.78 -9.23 11.63
C ALA A 176 0.44 -9.91 12.26
N PRO A 177 0.96 -11.05 11.77
CA PRO A 177 2.20 -11.61 12.27
C PRO A 177 3.39 -10.66 12.14
N LEU A 178 3.60 -10.04 10.98
CA LEU A 178 4.72 -9.12 10.79
C LEU A 178 4.63 -7.88 11.69
N ALA A 179 3.44 -7.32 11.89
CA ALA A 179 3.22 -6.22 12.83
C ALA A 179 3.53 -6.63 14.27
N HIS A 180 3.10 -7.84 14.67
CA HIS A 180 3.44 -8.39 15.99
C HIS A 180 4.96 -8.59 16.13
N TRP A 181 5.62 -9.19 15.14
CA TRP A 181 7.06 -9.44 15.20
C TRP A 181 7.89 -8.17 15.34
N SER A 182 7.48 -7.10 14.62
CA SER A 182 8.28 -5.88 14.48
C SER A 182 7.95 -4.80 15.51
N TRP A 183 6.69 -4.74 15.99
CA TRP A 183 6.19 -3.62 16.80
C TRP A 183 5.63 -4.02 18.15
N HIS A 184 5.43 -5.31 18.41
CA HIS A 184 5.09 -5.78 19.76
C HIS A 184 6.37 -5.94 20.59
N PRO A 185 6.40 -5.47 21.87
CA PRO A 185 7.60 -5.61 22.72
C PRO A 185 8.12 -7.04 22.84
N GLU A 186 7.24 -8.02 22.82
CA GLU A 186 7.59 -9.45 22.86
C GLU A 186 7.73 -10.08 21.46
N GLY A 187 7.55 -9.32 20.38
CA GLY A 187 7.72 -9.80 19.02
C GLY A 187 9.17 -10.22 18.74
N PHE A 188 9.38 -11.31 18.04
CA PHE A 188 10.73 -11.88 17.96
C PHE A 188 11.72 -11.01 17.14
N LEU A 189 11.23 -10.25 16.13
CA LEU A 189 12.10 -9.29 15.41
C LEU A 189 12.44 -8.09 16.28
N PHE A 190 11.48 -7.61 17.09
CA PHE A 190 11.69 -6.57 18.07
C PHE A 190 12.73 -7.02 19.12
N GLN A 191 12.56 -8.22 19.68
CA GLN A 191 13.49 -8.82 20.64
C GLN A 191 14.87 -9.12 20.04
N MET A 192 14.95 -9.38 18.75
CA MET A 192 16.23 -9.50 18.04
C MET A 192 16.95 -8.14 17.90
N GLY A 193 16.29 -7.03 18.21
CA GLY A 193 16.82 -5.68 18.10
C GLY A 193 16.71 -5.08 16.70
N ALA A 194 15.90 -5.64 15.83
CA ALA A 194 15.62 -5.04 14.53
C ALA A 194 14.83 -3.73 14.68
N LEU A 195 15.16 -2.73 13.88
CA LEU A 195 14.49 -1.45 13.84
C LEU A 195 13.63 -1.34 12.57
N ASP A 196 12.36 -1.07 12.76
CA ASP A 196 11.41 -0.72 11.69
C ASP A 196 10.49 0.39 12.19
N PHE A 197 10.87 1.65 11.89
CA PHE A 197 10.24 2.84 12.46
C PHE A 197 8.75 2.95 12.12
N ALA A 198 8.42 2.74 10.86
CA ALA A 198 7.06 2.95 10.39
C ALA A 198 6.55 1.89 9.39
N GLY A 199 7.26 0.79 9.17
CA GLY A 199 6.73 -0.31 8.36
C GLY A 199 7.50 -0.64 7.08
N GLY A 200 8.83 -0.50 7.12
CA GLY A 200 9.68 -1.00 6.04
C GLY A 200 9.47 -2.49 5.77
N THR A 201 9.41 -3.30 6.84
CA THR A 201 9.08 -4.73 6.76
C THR A 201 7.58 -4.98 6.71
N VAL A 202 6.84 -4.38 7.63
CA VAL A 202 5.42 -4.67 7.87
C VAL A 202 4.54 -4.23 6.71
N VAL A 203 4.84 -3.09 6.09
CA VAL A 203 4.02 -2.52 5.00
C VAL A 203 4.68 -2.77 3.63
N HIS A 204 5.92 -2.29 3.44
CA HIS A 204 6.48 -2.21 2.09
C HIS A 204 7.06 -3.53 1.60
N ILE A 205 7.88 -4.21 2.39
CA ILE A 205 8.42 -5.52 2.02
C ILE A 205 7.28 -6.54 1.90
N SER A 206 6.35 -6.55 2.86
CA SER A 206 5.24 -7.49 2.84
C SER A 206 4.35 -7.32 1.61
N ALA A 207 3.94 -6.06 1.30
CA ALA A 207 3.13 -5.78 0.12
C ALA A 207 3.89 -6.05 -1.18
N GLY A 208 5.17 -5.67 -1.27
CA GLY A 208 6.00 -5.91 -2.46
C GLY A 208 6.21 -7.40 -2.73
N CYS A 209 6.49 -8.19 -1.71
CA CYS A 209 6.63 -9.64 -1.84
C CYS A 209 5.30 -10.33 -2.16
N ALA A 210 4.19 -9.87 -1.58
CA ALA A 210 2.85 -10.33 -1.94
C ALA A 210 2.49 -9.97 -3.39
N ALA A 211 2.88 -8.78 -3.85
CA ALA A 211 2.72 -8.35 -5.24
C ALA A 211 3.46 -9.28 -6.21
N LEU A 212 4.71 -9.64 -5.89
CA LEU A 212 5.49 -10.61 -6.65
C LEU A 212 4.79 -11.98 -6.70
N ALA A 213 4.34 -12.49 -5.57
CA ALA A 213 3.60 -13.75 -5.48
C ALA A 213 2.31 -13.71 -6.32
N GLY A 214 1.55 -12.62 -6.23
CA GLY A 214 0.33 -12.39 -7.01
C GLY A 214 0.60 -12.34 -8.52
N ALA A 215 1.63 -11.62 -8.95
CA ALA A 215 2.04 -11.53 -10.34
C ALA A 215 2.41 -12.91 -10.93
N LEU A 216 3.12 -13.73 -10.16
CA LEU A 216 3.50 -15.09 -10.58
C LEU A 216 2.30 -16.02 -10.69
N VAL A 217 1.35 -15.97 -9.75
CA VAL A 217 0.18 -16.86 -9.74
C VAL A 217 -0.85 -16.47 -10.79
N LEU A 218 -1.13 -15.16 -10.96
CA LEU A 218 -2.09 -14.66 -11.95
C LEU A 218 -1.55 -14.72 -13.38
N LYS A 219 -0.24 -14.83 -13.56
CA LYS A 219 0.45 -14.85 -14.87
C LYS A 219 0.28 -13.52 -15.63
N ARG A 220 0.69 -13.52 -16.91
CA ARG A 220 0.74 -12.32 -17.76
C ARG A 220 -0.64 -11.93 -18.29
N ARG A 221 -0.91 -10.63 -18.37
CA ARG A 221 -2.05 -10.07 -19.10
C ARG A 221 -1.89 -10.32 -20.61
N LYS A 222 -3.00 -10.30 -21.33
CA LYS A 222 -2.98 -10.42 -22.79
C LYS A 222 -2.14 -9.31 -23.43
N SER A 223 -2.36 -8.06 -23.04
CA SER A 223 -1.57 -6.91 -23.49
C SER A 223 -0.06 -7.07 -23.24
N HIS A 224 0.33 -7.65 -22.11
CA HIS A 224 1.74 -7.91 -21.81
C HIS A 224 2.33 -9.05 -22.67
N ILE A 225 1.53 -10.07 -22.99
CA ILE A 225 1.96 -11.17 -23.90
C ILE A 225 2.16 -10.63 -25.32
N GLU A 226 1.25 -9.77 -25.78
CA GLU A 226 1.24 -9.19 -27.11
C GLU A 226 2.19 -7.98 -27.25
N ASN A 227 2.88 -7.60 -26.15
CA ASN A 227 3.74 -6.40 -26.06
C ASN A 227 3.00 -5.10 -26.43
N VAL A 228 1.70 -5.03 -26.15
CA VAL A 228 0.90 -3.82 -26.33
C VAL A 228 1.10 -2.91 -25.12
N THR A 229 1.66 -1.75 -25.35
CA THR A 229 1.76 -0.69 -24.34
C THR A 229 0.55 0.24 -24.43
N HIS A 230 0.06 0.69 -23.29
CA HIS A 230 -0.96 1.72 -23.23
C HIS A 230 -0.44 2.92 -22.44
N SER A 231 -0.91 4.10 -22.79
CA SER A 231 -0.64 5.30 -22.01
C SER A 231 -1.40 5.24 -20.68
N PRO A 232 -0.86 5.86 -19.61
CA PRO A 232 -1.59 6.07 -18.37
C PRO A 232 -2.98 6.68 -18.62
N ALA A 233 -3.99 6.21 -17.92
CA ALA A 233 -5.37 6.68 -18.09
C ALA A 233 -5.53 8.18 -17.82
N ASN A 234 -4.79 8.69 -16.79
CA ASN A 234 -4.91 10.07 -16.36
C ASN A 234 -3.67 10.51 -15.55
N ILE A 235 -2.72 11.19 -16.21
CA ILE A 235 -1.51 11.68 -15.54
C ILE A 235 -1.82 12.71 -14.42
N PRO A 236 -2.76 13.67 -14.57
CA PRO A 236 -3.22 14.49 -13.44
C PRO A 236 -3.65 13.69 -12.21
N TYR A 237 -4.32 12.55 -12.37
CA TYR A 237 -4.65 11.66 -11.23
C TYR A 237 -3.41 11.09 -10.57
N VAL A 238 -2.40 10.69 -11.35
CA VAL A 238 -1.11 10.22 -10.80
C VAL A 238 -0.46 11.30 -9.95
N LEU A 239 -0.46 12.56 -10.43
CA LEU A 239 0.11 13.70 -9.72
C LEU A 239 -0.65 14.01 -8.42
N ILE A 240 -2.00 14.06 -8.48
CA ILE A 240 -2.85 14.24 -7.30
C ILE A 240 -2.62 13.11 -6.29
N GLY A 241 -2.63 11.86 -6.76
CA GLY A 241 -2.38 10.69 -5.93
C GLY A 241 -1.02 10.74 -5.24
N THR A 242 0.03 11.13 -5.96
CA THR A 242 1.37 11.33 -5.39
C THR A 242 1.37 12.40 -4.32
N GLY A 243 0.72 13.54 -4.57
CA GLY A 243 0.61 14.63 -3.59
C GLY A 243 -0.09 14.18 -2.31
N LEU A 244 -1.21 13.45 -2.42
CA LEU A 244 -1.95 12.91 -1.28
C LEU A 244 -1.13 11.84 -0.53
N LEU A 245 -0.41 10.98 -1.23
CA LEU A 245 0.50 9.99 -0.64
C LEU A 245 1.64 10.68 0.11
N TRP A 246 2.31 11.66 -0.51
CA TRP A 246 3.42 12.38 0.12
C TRP A 246 2.96 13.14 1.36
N PHE A 247 1.84 13.87 1.26
CA PHE A 247 1.26 14.59 2.38
C PHE A 247 0.85 13.66 3.52
N GLY A 248 0.19 12.54 3.19
CA GLY A 248 -0.18 11.52 4.17
C GLY A 248 1.03 10.85 4.84
N TRP A 249 2.16 10.76 4.12
CA TRP A 249 3.38 10.14 4.64
C TRP A 249 4.04 10.96 5.75
N PHE A 250 3.76 12.25 5.85
CA PHE A 250 4.14 13.01 7.04
C PHE A 250 3.50 12.44 8.31
N GLY A 251 2.20 12.13 8.25
CA GLY A 251 1.53 11.42 9.34
C GLY A 251 2.03 9.99 9.52
N PHE A 252 2.29 9.29 8.42
CA PHE A 252 2.77 7.91 8.41
C PHE A 252 4.09 7.78 9.19
N ASN A 253 5.09 8.59 8.88
CA ASN A 253 6.40 8.53 9.51
C ASN A 253 6.47 9.37 10.80
N ALA A 254 6.10 10.65 10.79
CA ALA A 254 6.20 11.46 12.01
C ALA A 254 5.24 10.98 13.11
N GLY A 255 4.05 10.51 12.75
CA GLY A 255 3.11 9.91 13.71
C GLY A 255 3.63 8.64 14.37
N SER A 256 4.51 7.90 13.71
CA SER A 256 5.13 6.69 14.26
C SER A 256 6.11 6.96 15.42
N ALA A 257 6.44 8.23 15.68
CA ALA A 257 7.08 8.63 16.93
C ALA A 257 6.14 8.54 18.15
N LEU A 258 4.84 8.35 17.93
CA LEU A 258 3.76 8.19 18.93
C LEU A 258 3.68 9.34 19.95
N GLY A 259 4.27 10.49 19.61
CA GLY A 259 4.27 11.69 20.47
C GLY A 259 4.87 12.91 19.77
N ALA A 260 4.52 14.12 20.24
CA ALA A 260 4.98 15.39 19.74
C ALA A 260 6.39 15.72 20.27
N ASN A 261 7.39 15.06 19.72
CA ASN A 261 8.79 15.10 20.15
C ASN A 261 9.75 15.36 18.99
N THR A 262 11.04 15.48 19.29
CA THR A 262 12.09 15.73 18.30
C THR A 262 12.23 14.61 17.28
N THR A 263 11.90 13.35 17.64
CA THR A 263 11.88 12.21 16.71
C THR A 263 10.81 12.39 15.64
N ALA A 264 9.61 12.89 16.02
CA ALA A 264 8.55 13.21 15.06
C ALA A 264 9.00 14.29 14.05
N VAL A 265 9.66 15.35 14.54
CA VAL A 265 10.19 16.43 13.68
C VAL A 265 11.29 15.91 12.75
N SER A 266 12.21 15.09 13.27
CA SER A 266 13.24 14.45 12.45
C SER A 266 12.63 13.56 11.37
N ALA A 267 11.67 12.70 11.73
CA ALA A 267 10.98 11.82 10.79
C ALA A 267 10.20 12.59 9.71
N PHE A 268 9.59 13.72 10.05
CA PHE A 268 8.95 14.61 9.08
C PHE A 268 9.94 15.13 8.04
N LEU A 269 11.09 15.65 8.49
CA LEU A 269 12.11 16.23 7.60
C LEU A 269 12.80 15.15 6.74
N THR A 270 13.19 14.02 7.32
CA THR A 270 13.80 12.91 6.57
C THR A 270 12.85 12.37 5.51
N THR A 271 11.55 12.28 5.80
CA THR A 271 10.51 11.85 4.87
C THR A 271 10.44 12.78 3.65
N ASN A 272 10.35 14.10 3.89
CA ASN A 272 10.30 15.08 2.81
C ASN A 272 11.55 15.05 1.95
N THR A 273 12.71 15.02 2.60
CA THR A 273 14.01 15.10 1.92
C THR A 273 14.29 13.87 1.08
N ALA A 274 14.00 12.67 1.60
CA ALA A 274 14.17 11.42 0.84
C ALA A 274 13.25 11.36 -0.38
N ALA A 275 11.98 11.77 -0.24
CA ALA A 275 11.02 11.80 -1.34
C ALA A 275 11.48 12.77 -2.45
N ALA A 276 11.89 14.00 -2.09
CA ALA A 276 12.37 15.00 -3.03
C ALA A 276 13.63 14.51 -3.78
N ALA A 277 14.61 13.99 -3.05
CA ALA A 277 15.84 13.47 -3.64
C ALA A 277 15.55 12.29 -4.59
N ALA A 278 14.67 11.37 -4.21
CA ALA A 278 14.33 10.20 -5.00
C ALA A 278 13.55 10.55 -6.27
N GLY A 279 12.59 11.47 -6.18
CA GLY A 279 11.83 11.95 -7.35
C GLY A 279 12.73 12.59 -8.40
N LEU A 280 13.62 13.47 -7.97
CA LEU A 280 14.62 14.10 -8.87
C LEU A 280 15.58 13.05 -9.43
N SER A 281 16.07 12.13 -8.62
CA SER A 281 17.00 11.08 -9.06
C SER A 281 16.38 10.19 -10.12
N TRP A 282 15.13 9.75 -9.94
CA TRP A 282 14.43 8.94 -10.94
C TRP A 282 14.32 9.68 -12.28
N MET A 283 13.81 10.90 -12.23
CA MET A 283 13.61 11.73 -13.43
C MET A 283 14.92 11.98 -14.17
N PHE A 284 15.98 12.38 -13.46
CA PHE A 284 17.28 12.66 -14.09
C PHE A 284 18.00 11.39 -14.55
N PHE A 285 17.85 10.28 -13.84
CA PHE A 285 18.39 9.00 -14.29
C PHE A 285 17.73 8.51 -15.58
N ASP A 286 16.41 8.71 -15.72
CA ASP A 286 15.71 8.44 -16.98
C ASP A 286 16.24 9.33 -18.13
N VAL A 287 16.56 10.60 -17.85
CA VAL A 287 17.20 11.51 -18.84
C VAL A 287 18.59 11.00 -19.25
N LEU A 288 19.41 10.54 -18.31
CA LEU A 288 20.71 9.93 -18.60
C LEU A 288 20.59 8.69 -19.51
N ARG A 289 19.45 7.99 -19.43
CA ARG A 289 19.12 6.83 -20.28
C ARG A 289 18.47 7.22 -21.60
N GLY A 290 18.45 8.50 -21.97
CA GLY A 290 17.93 9.02 -23.23
C GLY A 290 16.42 9.25 -23.29
N LYS A 291 15.71 9.19 -22.16
CA LYS A 291 14.29 9.52 -22.08
C LYS A 291 14.07 11.01 -21.84
N LYS A 292 12.84 11.50 -22.08
CA LYS A 292 12.44 12.84 -21.66
C LYS A 292 12.11 12.88 -20.17
N PRO A 293 12.27 14.04 -19.48
CA PRO A 293 11.75 14.20 -18.12
C PRO A 293 10.26 13.88 -18.07
N SER A 294 9.86 13.03 -17.13
CA SER A 294 8.49 12.53 -17.02
C SER A 294 7.87 12.87 -15.67
N VAL A 295 6.64 13.38 -15.67
CA VAL A 295 5.83 13.60 -14.46
C VAL A 295 5.64 12.27 -13.72
N VAL A 296 5.27 11.22 -14.46
CA VAL A 296 5.07 9.88 -13.87
C VAL A 296 6.38 9.36 -13.26
N GLY A 297 7.51 9.53 -13.94
CA GLY A 297 8.82 9.14 -13.42
C GLY A 297 9.18 9.86 -12.12
N PHE A 298 8.94 11.17 -12.05
CA PHE A 298 9.13 11.92 -10.80
C PHE A 298 8.22 11.40 -9.69
N CYS A 299 6.93 11.18 -9.99
CA CYS A 299 5.95 10.69 -9.02
C CYS A 299 6.31 9.31 -8.47
N VAL A 300 6.68 8.36 -9.32
CA VAL A 300 7.13 7.02 -8.91
C VAL A 300 8.40 7.11 -8.07
N GLY A 301 9.38 7.92 -8.51
CA GLY A 301 10.61 8.15 -7.75
C GLY A 301 10.34 8.73 -6.36
N ALA A 302 9.46 9.72 -6.25
CA ALA A 302 9.09 10.31 -4.97
C ALA A 302 8.49 9.25 -4.01
N VAL A 303 7.56 8.42 -4.50
CA VAL A 303 6.98 7.32 -3.71
C VAL A 303 8.07 6.32 -3.29
N VAL A 304 9.03 5.99 -4.15
CA VAL A 304 10.17 5.12 -3.78
C VAL A 304 11.02 5.73 -2.66
N GLY A 305 11.23 7.05 -2.67
CA GLY A 305 11.92 7.74 -1.58
C GLY A 305 11.18 7.68 -0.25
N LEU A 306 9.85 7.83 -0.29
CA LEU A 306 8.98 7.66 0.87
C LEU A 306 9.05 6.24 1.44
N VAL A 307 9.01 5.23 0.58
CA VAL A 307 9.20 3.82 0.95
C VAL A 307 10.56 3.58 1.60
N ALA A 308 11.61 4.08 0.97
CA ALA A 308 13.00 3.85 1.39
C ALA A 308 13.32 4.40 2.77
N ILE A 309 12.77 5.57 3.10
CA ILE A 309 13.05 6.23 4.39
C ILE A 309 12.20 5.65 5.53
N THR A 310 11.06 5.03 5.21
CA THR A 310 10.08 4.55 6.19
C THR A 310 10.68 3.72 7.33
N PRO A 311 11.55 2.72 7.12
CA PRO A 311 12.12 1.95 8.22
C PRO A 311 13.11 2.73 9.10
N GLY A 312 13.69 3.82 8.59
CA GLY A 312 14.73 4.59 9.24
C GLY A 312 14.37 6.04 9.58
N ALA A 313 13.15 6.50 9.28
CA ALA A 313 12.80 7.93 9.30
C ALA A 313 13.13 8.64 10.63
N GLY A 314 12.93 7.99 11.78
CA GLY A 314 13.26 8.51 13.10
C GLY A 314 14.65 8.11 13.62
N TYR A 315 15.45 7.37 12.84
CA TYR A 315 16.69 6.77 13.31
C TYR A 315 17.94 7.29 12.58
N VAL A 316 17.77 7.98 11.45
CA VAL A 316 18.87 8.49 10.62
C VAL A 316 18.91 10.01 10.60
N ALA A 317 20.08 10.60 10.35
CA ALA A 317 20.20 12.05 10.24
C ALA A 317 19.56 12.59 8.95
N ILE A 318 19.06 13.82 9.02
CA ILE A 318 18.36 14.46 7.88
C ILE A 318 19.22 14.49 6.61
N PRO A 319 20.52 14.85 6.62
CA PRO A 319 21.36 14.81 5.41
C PRO A 319 21.47 13.42 4.80
N GLN A 320 21.49 12.36 5.61
CA GLN A 320 21.57 10.97 5.13
C GLN A 320 20.32 10.55 4.35
N SER A 321 19.15 11.17 4.63
CA SER A 321 17.93 10.88 3.89
C SER A 321 18.01 11.28 2.41
N ILE A 322 18.85 12.26 2.05
CA ILE A 322 19.16 12.60 0.65
C ILE A 322 19.78 11.39 -0.06
N PHE A 323 20.82 10.80 0.56
CA PHE A 323 21.50 9.64 0.00
C PHE A 323 20.57 8.42 -0.07
N ILE A 324 19.79 8.17 0.98
CA ILE A 324 18.84 7.04 1.04
C ILE A 324 17.83 7.15 -0.10
N GLY A 325 17.21 8.33 -0.29
CA GLY A 325 16.27 8.57 -1.38
C GLY A 325 16.92 8.43 -2.76
N PHE A 326 18.06 9.09 -2.96
CA PHE A 326 18.82 9.04 -4.21
C PHE A 326 19.20 7.60 -4.59
N PHE A 327 19.85 6.88 -3.70
CA PHE A 327 20.37 5.54 -3.97
C PHE A 327 19.22 4.53 -4.21
N THR A 328 18.18 4.56 -3.38
CA THR A 328 17.06 3.63 -3.53
C THR A 328 16.30 3.88 -4.82
N SER A 329 16.17 5.14 -5.22
CA SER A 329 15.54 5.50 -6.50
C SER A 329 16.27 4.87 -7.69
N LEU A 330 17.61 4.91 -7.70
CA LEU A 330 18.40 4.26 -8.75
C LEU A 330 18.21 2.74 -8.75
N VAL A 331 18.30 2.11 -7.57
CA VAL A 331 18.13 0.65 -7.45
C VAL A 331 16.74 0.21 -7.91
N SER A 332 15.69 0.90 -7.49
CA SER A 332 14.32 0.58 -7.91
C SER A 332 14.10 0.83 -9.41
N ASN A 333 14.61 1.93 -9.99
CA ASN A 333 14.53 2.18 -11.44
C ASN A 333 15.23 1.08 -12.26
N ILE A 334 16.39 0.61 -11.81
CA ILE A 334 17.11 -0.51 -12.41
C ILE A 334 16.29 -1.80 -12.25
N ALA A 335 15.68 -2.05 -11.09
CA ALA A 335 14.81 -3.21 -10.88
C ALA A 335 13.58 -3.18 -11.80
N VAL A 336 12.96 -2.01 -12.01
CA VAL A 336 11.88 -1.83 -13.01
C VAL A 336 12.37 -2.17 -14.41
N TYR A 337 13.56 -1.71 -14.78
CA TYR A 337 14.15 -2.04 -16.09
C TYR A 337 14.34 -3.54 -16.27
N PHE A 338 14.91 -4.25 -15.31
CA PHE A 338 15.06 -5.71 -15.43
C PHE A 338 13.71 -6.43 -15.42
N LYS A 339 12.75 -6.00 -14.58
CA LYS A 339 11.38 -6.52 -14.58
C LYS A 339 10.75 -6.36 -15.97
N SER A 340 10.88 -5.19 -16.61
CA SER A 340 10.31 -4.94 -17.95
C SER A 340 10.90 -5.79 -19.06
N LYS A 341 12.08 -6.39 -18.85
CA LYS A 341 12.73 -7.34 -19.77
C LYS A 341 12.40 -8.80 -19.46
N SER A 342 11.73 -9.06 -18.35
CA SER A 342 11.36 -10.40 -17.90
C SER A 342 9.93 -10.76 -18.32
N SER A 343 9.55 -12.00 -18.06
CA SER A 343 8.17 -12.46 -18.21
C SER A 343 7.28 -12.13 -17.01
N LEU A 344 7.79 -11.43 -16.00
CA LEU A 344 7.02 -11.05 -14.81
C LEU A 344 6.11 -9.86 -15.14
N ASP A 345 4.80 -10.06 -15.03
CA ASP A 345 3.80 -9.01 -15.19
C ASP A 345 3.30 -8.49 -13.84
N ASP A 346 4.13 -7.67 -13.22
CA ASP A 346 3.76 -6.78 -12.11
C ASP A 346 3.30 -5.45 -12.74
N THR A 347 2.00 -5.22 -12.80
CA THR A 347 1.37 -4.21 -13.67
C THR A 347 1.91 -2.80 -13.43
N LEU A 348 2.05 -2.38 -12.19
CA LEU A 348 2.45 -1.03 -11.79
C LEU A 348 3.76 -1.02 -10.96
N ASP A 349 4.64 -1.98 -11.19
CA ASP A 349 5.98 -2.03 -10.59
C ASP A 349 6.00 -2.07 -9.04
N VAL A 350 5.01 -2.73 -8.42
CA VAL A 350 4.87 -2.76 -6.95
C VAL A 350 6.06 -3.46 -6.29
N PHE A 351 6.50 -4.60 -6.83
CA PHE A 351 7.66 -5.31 -6.27
C PHE A 351 8.95 -4.48 -6.38
N PRO A 352 9.32 -3.89 -7.52
CA PRO A 352 10.48 -3.01 -7.61
C PRO A 352 10.41 -1.77 -6.71
N CYS A 353 9.23 -1.15 -6.59
CA CYS A 353 9.09 0.11 -5.84
C CYS A 353 8.93 -0.11 -4.34
N HIS A 354 8.05 -1.03 -3.92
CA HIS A 354 7.79 -1.30 -2.50
C HIS A 354 8.64 -2.44 -1.94
N GLY A 355 8.75 -3.58 -2.66
CA GLY A 355 9.55 -4.71 -2.22
C GLY A 355 11.03 -4.37 -2.18
N VAL A 356 11.61 -4.06 -3.35
CA VAL A 356 13.05 -3.70 -3.44
C VAL A 356 13.32 -2.38 -2.71
N GLY A 357 12.46 -1.36 -2.87
CA GLY A 357 12.59 -0.09 -2.15
C GLY A 357 12.61 -0.27 -0.63
N GLY A 358 11.70 -1.08 -0.07
CA GLY A 358 11.66 -1.41 1.35
C GLY A 358 12.87 -2.20 1.83
N MET A 359 13.37 -3.17 1.02
CA MET A 359 14.59 -3.92 1.32
C MET A 359 15.80 -2.99 1.41
N VAL A 360 15.97 -2.10 0.42
CA VAL A 360 17.06 -1.11 0.45
C VAL A 360 16.90 -0.19 1.66
N GLY A 361 15.69 0.27 1.98
CA GLY A 361 15.41 1.09 3.16
C GLY A 361 15.83 0.40 4.46
N MET A 362 15.51 -0.88 4.64
CA MET A 362 15.94 -1.67 5.80
C MET A 362 17.46 -1.77 5.91
N LEU A 363 18.14 -2.01 4.78
CA LEU A 363 19.61 -2.05 4.75
C LEU A 363 20.21 -0.68 5.06
N MET A 364 19.66 0.41 4.51
CA MET A 364 20.13 1.77 4.78
C MET A 364 19.91 2.16 6.26
N THR A 365 18.81 1.70 6.87
CA THR A 365 18.60 1.82 8.33
C THR A 365 19.74 1.09 9.09
N GLY A 366 20.09 -0.12 8.67
CA GLY A 366 21.21 -0.88 9.25
C GLY A 366 22.57 -0.20 9.07
N VAL A 367 22.73 0.60 8.03
CA VAL A 367 23.96 1.37 7.78
C VAL A 367 24.00 2.67 8.60
N PHE A 368 22.92 3.47 8.59
CA PHE A 368 22.93 4.86 9.03
C PHE A 368 22.24 5.13 10.37
N ALA A 369 21.54 4.19 10.98
CA ALA A 369 20.91 4.40 12.27
C ALA A 369 21.92 4.91 13.31
N SER A 370 21.47 5.82 14.20
CA SER A 370 22.34 6.43 15.20
C SER A 370 21.63 6.65 16.52
N LYS A 371 22.26 6.25 17.60
CA LYS A 371 21.84 6.56 18.98
C LYS A 371 21.88 8.04 19.31
N VAL A 372 22.64 8.83 18.56
CA VAL A 372 22.63 10.31 18.68
C VAL A 372 21.26 10.87 18.23
N ILE A 373 20.63 10.23 17.24
CA ILE A 373 19.32 10.63 16.73
C ILE A 373 18.20 10.02 17.59
N TYR A 374 18.32 8.75 17.93
CA TYR A 374 17.35 8.03 18.74
C TYR A 374 18.05 7.15 19.78
N ALA A 375 18.14 7.63 21.01
CA ALA A 375 18.94 7.03 22.07
C ALA A 375 18.54 5.58 22.42
N ALA A 376 17.26 5.23 22.30
CA ALA A 376 16.76 3.87 22.54
C ALA A 376 16.97 2.91 21.37
N GLY A 377 17.49 3.38 20.24
CA GLY A 377 17.78 2.56 19.06
C GLY A 377 19.16 1.91 19.08
N ASN A 378 19.68 1.65 17.90
CA ASN A 378 21.00 1.06 17.66
C ASN A 378 21.84 1.96 16.76
N ASP A 379 23.15 1.93 16.92
CA ASP A 379 24.06 2.50 15.94
C ASP A 379 24.18 1.56 14.74
N GLY A 380 24.20 2.13 13.54
CA GLY A 380 24.38 1.40 12.29
C GLY A 380 25.86 1.11 11.98
N TRP A 381 26.08 0.43 10.88
CA TRP A 381 27.44 0.10 10.42
C TRP A 381 28.34 1.34 10.26
N ALA A 382 27.83 2.41 9.65
CA ALA A 382 28.58 3.67 9.49
C ALA A 382 28.96 4.31 10.84
N ASN A 383 28.26 3.96 11.91
CA ASN A 383 28.51 4.40 13.28
C ASN A 383 29.23 3.31 14.12
N GLY A 384 29.88 2.34 13.46
CA GLY A 384 30.74 1.34 14.08
C GLY A 384 30.04 0.02 14.50
N ASN A 385 28.75 -0.17 14.27
CA ASN A 385 28.03 -1.38 14.67
C ASN A 385 27.61 -2.24 13.48
N PHE A 386 28.56 -3.03 12.96
CA PHE A 386 28.26 -3.98 11.87
C PHE A 386 27.31 -5.11 12.30
N SER A 387 27.30 -5.48 13.58
CA SER A 387 26.38 -6.52 14.09
C SER A 387 24.92 -6.11 13.93
N PHE A 388 24.59 -4.83 14.15
CA PHE A 388 23.25 -4.31 13.92
C PHE A 388 22.86 -4.36 12.43
N PHE A 389 23.78 -4.04 11.52
CA PHE A 389 23.50 -4.21 10.08
C PHE A 389 23.14 -5.67 9.74
N LEU A 390 23.85 -6.64 10.31
CA LEU A 390 23.50 -8.06 10.13
C LEU A 390 22.14 -8.41 10.73
N THR A 391 21.76 -7.78 11.84
CA THR A 391 20.40 -7.93 12.43
C THR A 391 19.34 -7.44 11.46
N GLN A 392 19.51 -6.26 10.86
CA GLN A 392 18.59 -5.72 9.86
C GLN A 392 18.51 -6.61 8.61
N LEU A 393 19.64 -7.13 8.14
CA LEU A 393 19.69 -8.06 7.01
C LEU A 393 18.92 -9.36 7.30
N LYS A 394 19.06 -9.92 8.52
CA LYS A 394 18.31 -11.11 8.95
C LYS A 394 16.82 -10.82 9.03
N ALA A 395 16.42 -9.72 9.67
CA ALA A 395 15.02 -9.30 9.78
C ALA A 395 14.39 -9.11 8.40
N MET A 396 15.08 -8.44 7.49
CA MET A 396 14.69 -8.27 6.10
C MET A 396 14.48 -9.62 5.40
N GLY A 397 15.45 -10.53 5.51
CA GLY A 397 15.37 -11.86 4.89
C GLY A 397 14.19 -12.69 5.38
N ILE A 398 13.90 -12.65 6.69
CA ILE A 398 12.75 -13.31 7.31
C ILE A 398 11.45 -12.70 6.76
N ALA A 399 11.32 -11.38 6.75
CA ALA A 399 10.13 -10.69 6.25
C ALA A 399 9.87 -10.99 4.77
N VAL A 400 10.91 -10.98 3.93
CA VAL A 400 10.83 -11.33 2.50
C VAL A 400 10.35 -12.77 2.30
N GLY A 401 11.01 -13.72 2.94
CA GLY A 401 10.69 -15.15 2.78
C GLY A 401 9.28 -15.48 3.26
N TYR A 402 8.91 -14.97 4.45
CA TYR A 402 7.57 -15.17 5.01
C TYR A 402 6.48 -14.55 4.14
N SER A 403 6.63 -13.27 3.82
CA SER A 403 5.62 -12.54 3.06
C SER A 403 5.38 -13.15 1.69
N PHE A 404 6.45 -13.52 0.98
CA PHE A 404 6.33 -14.16 -0.32
C PHE A 404 5.66 -15.53 -0.21
N LEU A 405 6.16 -16.40 0.66
CA LEU A 405 5.68 -17.78 0.77
C LEU A 405 4.21 -17.83 1.19
N VAL A 406 3.85 -17.11 2.25
CA VAL A 406 2.47 -17.11 2.76
C VAL A 406 1.52 -16.47 1.75
N SER A 407 1.90 -15.37 1.11
CA SER A 407 1.08 -14.75 0.07
C SER A 407 0.90 -15.66 -1.15
N PHE A 408 1.94 -16.38 -1.56
CA PHE A 408 1.86 -17.36 -2.65
C PHE A 408 0.85 -18.48 -2.31
N ILE A 409 0.91 -19.00 -1.09
CA ILE A 409 -0.06 -20.00 -0.58
C ILE A 409 -1.47 -19.42 -0.57
N ILE A 410 -1.66 -18.19 -0.08
CA ILE A 410 -2.96 -17.50 -0.07
C ILE A 410 -3.52 -17.39 -1.49
N PHE A 411 -2.75 -16.92 -2.47
CA PHE A 411 -3.23 -16.81 -3.85
C PHE A 411 -3.60 -18.20 -4.44
N LYS A 412 -2.80 -19.24 -4.18
CA LYS A 412 -3.13 -20.60 -4.60
C LYS A 412 -4.40 -21.12 -3.95
N PHE A 413 -4.56 -20.90 -2.64
CA PHE A 413 -5.74 -21.29 -1.88
C PHE A 413 -7.01 -20.59 -2.39
N ILE A 414 -6.95 -19.27 -2.61
CA ILE A 414 -8.09 -18.52 -3.18
C ILE A 414 -8.44 -19.06 -4.56
N ASN A 415 -7.44 -19.33 -5.42
CA ASN A 415 -7.67 -19.87 -6.76
C ASN A 415 -8.33 -21.25 -6.76
N PHE A 416 -8.14 -22.02 -5.69
CA PHE A 416 -8.85 -23.29 -5.51
C PHE A 416 -10.34 -23.09 -5.18
N ILE A 417 -10.70 -22.01 -4.45
CA ILE A 417 -12.09 -21.74 -4.04
C ILE A 417 -12.84 -20.94 -5.10
N VAL A 418 -12.18 -19.93 -5.68
CA VAL A 418 -12.75 -18.97 -6.63
C VAL A 418 -11.66 -18.63 -7.67
N PRO A 419 -11.98 -18.61 -8.97
CA PRO A 419 -11.01 -18.22 -9.98
C PRO A 419 -10.43 -16.83 -9.65
N LEU A 420 -9.10 -16.74 -9.52
CA LEU A 420 -8.43 -15.47 -9.24
C LEU A 420 -8.54 -14.50 -10.41
N ARG A 421 -8.32 -15.02 -11.62
CA ARG A 421 -8.27 -14.23 -12.84
C ARG A 421 -9.63 -14.15 -13.50
N VAL A 422 -9.92 -13.01 -14.08
CA VAL A 422 -11.03 -12.80 -15.01
C VAL A 422 -10.81 -13.61 -16.29
N THR A 423 -11.85 -13.87 -17.06
CA THR A 423 -11.74 -14.50 -18.38
C THR A 423 -11.09 -13.55 -19.38
N ASP A 424 -10.54 -14.07 -20.48
CA ASP A 424 -9.93 -13.25 -21.53
C ASP A 424 -10.93 -12.23 -22.10
N LYS A 425 -12.22 -12.60 -22.20
CA LYS A 425 -13.28 -11.70 -22.64
C LYS A 425 -13.51 -10.55 -21.63
N GLU A 426 -13.55 -10.85 -20.34
CA GLU A 426 -13.68 -9.82 -19.27
C GLU A 426 -12.45 -8.91 -19.23
N GLU A 427 -11.24 -9.43 -19.49
CA GLU A 427 -10.01 -8.66 -19.58
C GLU A 427 -10.01 -7.72 -20.80
N GLU A 428 -10.51 -8.18 -21.95
CA GLU A 428 -10.68 -7.38 -23.16
C GLU A 428 -11.71 -6.27 -22.99
N GLU A 429 -12.86 -6.58 -22.39
CA GLU A 429 -13.91 -5.62 -22.09
C GLU A 429 -13.46 -4.56 -21.08
N GLY A 430 -12.62 -4.96 -20.12
CA GLY A 430 -12.17 -4.15 -19.00
C GLY A 430 -12.93 -4.44 -17.71
N LEU A 431 -12.25 -4.25 -16.58
CA LEU A 431 -12.77 -4.64 -15.28
C LEU A 431 -13.81 -3.65 -14.74
N ASP A 432 -13.82 -2.41 -15.21
CA ASP A 432 -14.82 -1.42 -14.81
C ASP A 432 -16.23 -1.90 -15.25
N ALA A 433 -16.37 -2.30 -16.51
CA ALA A 433 -17.62 -2.81 -17.05
C ALA A 433 -17.89 -4.25 -16.55
N SER A 434 -16.92 -5.16 -16.70
CA SER A 434 -17.16 -6.60 -16.48
C SER A 434 -17.30 -6.99 -14.99
N GLN A 435 -16.76 -6.20 -14.04
CA GLN A 435 -16.82 -6.51 -12.61
C GLN A 435 -17.77 -5.57 -11.83
N HIS A 436 -18.04 -4.35 -12.34
CA HIS A 436 -18.77 -3.31 -11.61
C HIS A 436 -19.95 -2.71 -12.39
N ASP A 437 -20.06 -3.01 -13.70
CA ASP A 437 -21.05 -2.38 -14.59
C ASP A 437 -20.94 -0.84 -14.59
N GLU A 438 -19.71 -0.33 -14.52
CA GLU A 438 -19.39 1.10 -14.47
C GLU A 438 -18.36 1.44 -15.56
N LYS A 439 -18.34 2.71 -15.99
CA LYS A 439 -17.40 3.21 -17.00
C LYS A 439 -16.75 4.50 -16.54
N TYR A 440 -15.41 4.56 -16.59
CA TYR A 440 -14.64 5.73 -16.19
C TYR A 440 -14.93 6.97 -17.05
N LEU A 441 -15.11 6.79 -18.37
CA LEU A 441 -15.46 7.87 -19.28
C LEU A 441 -16.83 7.56 -19.88
N GLN A 442 -17.83 8.31 -19.46
CA GLN A 442 -19.12 8.43 -20.12
C GLN A 442 -19.13 9.82 -20.78
N GLY A 443 -18.90 9.89 -22.07
CA GLY A 443 -18.88 11.17 -22.78
C GLY A 443 -19.60 11.07 -24.10
N THR A 444 -20.51 12.02 -24.34
CA THR A 444 -21.06 12.33 -25.64
C THR A 444 -20.25 13.49 -26.23
N LEU A 445 -19.58 13.26 -27.35
CA LEU A 445 -18.95 14.34 -28.10
C LEU A 445 -20.05 15.03 -28.92
N LEU A 446 -20.28 16.31 -28.63
CA LEU A 446 -21.09 17.16 -29.48
C LEU A 446 -20.18 17.60 -30.65
N VAL A 447 -20.41 17.04 -31.83
CA VAL A 447 -19.73 17.48 -33.03
C VAL A 447 -20.49 18.70 -33.59
N SER A 448 -19.89 19.89 -33.47
CA SER A 448 -20.40 21.11 -34.07
C SER A 448 -19.94 21.19 -35.52
N THR A 449 -20.86 21.38 -36.46
CA THR A 449 -20.55 21.75 -37.84
C THR A 449 -20.15 23.20 -37.92
N LYS A 450 -19.52 23.60 -39.03
CA LYS A 450 -19.06 24.99 -39.29
C LYS A 450 -20.14 26.07 -39.13
N ASP A 451 -21.41 25.67 -39.13
CA ASP A 451 -22.57 26.57 -39.02
C ASP A 451 -23.17 26.64 -37.62
N GLY A 452 -22.50 26.06 -36.62
CA GLY A 452 -22.92 26.18 -35.21
C GLY A 452 -24.13 25.32 -34.80
N HIS A 453 -24.68 24.50 -35.69
CA HIS A 453 -25.71 23.53 -35.35
C HIS A 453 -25.12 22.19 -34.96
N VAL A 454 -25.66 21.59 -33.85
CA VAL A 454 -25.30 20.25 -33.41
C VAL A 454 -26.04 19.24 -34.29
N GLU A 455 -25.34 18.65 -35.27
CA GLU A 455 -25.97 17.71 -36.21
C GLU A 455 -26.02 16.26 -35.71
N LYS A 456 -25.17 15.88 -34.73
CA LYS A 456 -25.15 14.51 -34.24
C LYS A 456 -24.52 14.39 -32.84
N GLU A 457 -25.22 13.76 -31.92
CA GLU A 457 -24.61 13.22 -30.71
C GLU A 457 -23.93 11.89 -31.04
N ILE A 458 -22.59 11.85 -30.92
CA ILE A 458 -21.83 10.61 -31.12
C ILE A 458 -21.27 10.16 -29.77
N HIS A 459 -21.73 9.01 -29.30
CA HIS A 459 -21.08 8.37 -28.16
C HIS A 459 -19.65 8.01 -28.52
N VAL A 460 -18.69 8.32 -27.62
CA VAL A 460 -17.24 8.09 -27.84
C VAL A 460 -16.95 6.64 -28.26
N GLU A 461 -17.76 5.66 -27.78
CA GLU A 461 -17.66 4.25 -28.19
C GLU A 461 -18.01 4.03 -29.68
N GLN A 462 -18.95 4.79 -30.23
CA GLN A 462 -19.32 4.66 -31.64
C GLN A 462 -18.25 5.21 -32.57
N MET A 463 -17.52 6.26 -32.17
CA MET A 463 -16.40 6.78 -32.95
C MET A 463 -15.26 5.76 -33.09
N ILE A 464 -14.93 5.06 -32.01
CA ILE A 464 -13.86 4.03 -32.03
C ILE A 464 -14.25 2.86 -32.94
N THR A 465 -15.51 2.49 -32.98
CA THR A 465 -16.03 1.40 -33.83
C THR A 465 -16.12 1.83 -35.30
N THR A 466 -16.53 3.07 -35.56
CA THR A 466 -16.66 3.61 -36.93
C THR A 466 -15.29 3.83 -37.57
N VAL A 467 -14.33 4.41 -36.83
CA VAL A 467 -12.95 4.58 -37.32
C VAL A 467 -12.27 3.23 -37.60
N LYS A 468 -12.56 2.18 -36.81
CA LYS A 468 -12.06 0.82 -37.06
C LYS A 468 -12.71 0.18 -38.29
N SER A 469 -13.94 0.53 -38.64
CA SER A 469 -14.64 -0.03 -39.80
C SER A 469 -14.30 0.67 -41.11
N GLU A 470 -13.96 1.96 -41.07
CA GLU A 470 -13.63 2.77 -42.28
C GLU A 470 -12.15 2.68 -42.68
N ASN A 471 -11.27 2.42 -41.72
CA ASN A 471 -9.85 2.29 -41.99
C ASN A 471 -9.38 0.87 -41.70
N GLY A 472 -9.46 0.02 -42.71
CA GLY A 472 -8.97 -1.36 -42.65
C GLY A 472 -7.46 -1.51 -42.38
N VAL A 473 -6.77 -0.45 -42.05
CA VAL A 473 -5.41 -0.39 -41.48
C VAL A 473 -5.26 0.95 -40.74
N ALA A 474 -5.49 0.97 -39.45
CA ALA A 474 -5.14 2.14 -38.64
C ALA A 474 -3.63 2.14 -38.36
N LYS A 475 -2.87 2.97 -39.00
CA LYS A 475 -1.59 3.48 -38.49
C LYS A 475 -1.88 4.33 -37.27
N GLU A 476 -1.48 3.86 -36.09
CA GLU A 476 -1.40 4.68 -34.88
C GLU A 476 -0.38 5.78 -35.11
N ASN A 477 -0.85 7.00 -35.29
CA ASN A 477 -0.07 8.21 -35.04
C ASN A 477 -1.00 9.29 -34.49
N ALA A 478 -0.55 9.87 -33.40
CA ALA A 478 -0.98 11.13 -32.76
C ALA A 478 -2.25 11.10 -31.88
N PHE A 479 -2.08 11.07 -30.59
CA PHE A 479 -2.12 12.20 -29.64
C PHE A 479 -1.67 11.73 -28.29
#